data_9a6778a08e24a261db1ced3fec0be2b5
#
_entry.id   9a6778a08e24a261db1ced3fec0be2b5
#
_cell.length_a   1.000
_cell.length_b   1.000
_cell.length_c   1.000
_cell.angle_alpha   90.00
_cell.angle_beta   90.00
_cell.angle_gamma   90.00
#
_symmetry.space_group_name_H-M   'P 1'
#
loop_
_entity.id
_entity.type
_entity.pdbx_description
1 polymer ?
#
loop_
_entity_poly.entity_id
_entity_poly.type
_entity_poly.pdbx_seq_one_letter_code
_entity_poly.pdbx_strand_id
1 'polypeptide(L)'
;MYLHEFKGHDNIVLLKDIIGDKTTNDIWLSFGYMGADLRAAIAAEVLGDTHKKYVIYQILRGLKILHTGGVIHRDIKPSNILIDENCHVRIADLASCRSLSESAVQGVNRDMLTQYVGSRWYRSPECILGSQTYGTPVDIWGLGCVLAEMISGKPMFPGKSTLDQLRCIIQITGRPTVEDIQSTGSPIAEVIMADVIQPEPVALSELYPDASAESLDMIRMMLQYNPYRRVQVSQALRHPYVVDFHNPDDEPAHPHIVKLPMRDHHRHSSDYSRKATWEDLKGYHVQKQEREYHMEVSFQDA
;
A
#
# COMPACT_ATOMS: atom_id res chain seq x y z
N MET A 1 0.80 -13.85 -9.77
CA MET A 1 -0.06 -12.95 -10.60
C MET A 1 0.32 -11.49 -10.43
N TYR A 2 -0.04 -10.76 -9.34
CA TYR A 2 0.36 -9.34 -9.20
C TYR A 2 1.87 -9.07 -9.35
N LEU A 3 2.71 -9.89 -8.73
CA LEU A 3 4.17 -9.78 -8.85
C LEU A 3 4.69 -9.88 -10.29
N HIS A 4 3.95 -10.56 -11.17
CA HIS A 4 4.28 -10.67 -12.58
C HIS A 4 3.84 -9.43 -13.36
N GLU A 5 2.64 -8.92 -13.09
CA GLU A 5 2.08 -7.73 -13.74
C GLU A 5 2.93 -6.48 -13.51
N PHE A 6 3.40 -6.29 -12.27
CA PHE A 6 4.22 -5.14 -11.88
C PHE A 6 5.73 -5.39 -11.96
N LYS A 7 6.14 -6.49 -12.62
CA LYS A 7 7.55 -6.83 -12.81
C LYS A 7 8.27 -5.74 -13.61
N GLY A 8 9.38 -5.26 -13.06
CA GLY A 8 10.23 -4.27 -13.72
C GLY A 8 10.01 -2.85 -13.22
N HIS A 9 9.01 -2.60 -12.37
CA HIS A 9 8.90 -1.30 -11.70
C HIS A 9 9.87 -1.21 -10.52
N ASP A 10 10.69 -0.16 -10.45
CA ASP A 10 11.78 -0.02 -9.47
C ASP A 10 11.29 -0.06 -8.02
N ASN A 11 10.09 0.46 -7.75
CA ASN A 11 9.54 0.57 -6.41
C ASN A 11 8.54 -0.55 -6.05
N ILE A 12 8.51 -1.64 -6.80
CA ILE A 12 7.79 -2.88 -6.45
C ILE A 12 8.82 -4.00 -6.27
N VAL A 13 8.60 -4.87 -5.28
CA VAL A 13 9.50 -5.99 -5.02
C VAL A 13 9.65 -6.88 -6.25
N LEU A 14 10.91 -7.18 -6.62
CA LEU A 14 11.22 -7.98 -7.81
C LEU A 14 11.16 -9.47 -7.48
N LEU A 15 10.17 -10.17 -8.02
CA LEU A 15 10.17 -11.62 -8.03
C LEU A 15 11.23 -12.13 -9.01
N LYS A 16 12.23 -12.85 -8.49
CA LYS A 16 13.33 -13.43 -9.27
C LYS A 16 13.02 -14.83 -9.76
N ASP A 17 12.45 -15.65 -8.88
CA ASP A 17 12.15 -17.04 -9.22
C ASP A 17 11.01 -17.63 -8.39
N ILE A 18 10.42 -18.70 -8.91
CA ILE A 18 9.37 -19.48 -8.24
C ILE A 18 9.80 -20.92 -8.32
N ILE A 19 9.97 -21.57 -7.18
CA ILE A 19 10.39 -22.97 -7.08
C ILE A 19 9.26 -23.77 -6.44
N GLY A 20 8.81 -24.81 -7.11
CA GLY A 20 7.77 -25.68 -6.58
C GLY A 20 8.30 -27.08 -6.26
N ASP A 21 7.94 -27.62 -5.10
CA ASP A 21 8.19 -29.01 -4.74
C ASP A 21 6.88 -29.80 -4.77
N LYS A 22 6.80 -30.74 -5.71
CA LYS A 22 5.62 -31.62 -5.88
C LYS A 22 5.47 -32.63 -4.75
N THR A 23 6.53 -32.94 -4.01
CA THR A 23 6.50 -33.93 -2.94
C THR A 23 5.92 -33.36 -1.66
N THR A 24 6.27 -32.12 -1.31
CA THR A 24 5.76 -31.41 -0.14
C THR A 24 4.56 -30.51 -0.46
N ASN A 25 4.28 -30.25 -1.73
CA ASN A 25 3.36 -29.22 -2.23
C ASN A 25 3.72 -27.80 -1.81
N ASP A 26 4.99 -27.55 -1.47
CA ASP A 26 5.48 -26.24 -1.10
C ASP A 26 5.84 -25.42 -2.35
N ILE A 27 5.65 -24.10 -2.24
CA ILE A 27 6.05 -23.14 -3.27
C ILE A 27 6.93 -22.08 -2.61
N TRP A 28 8.12 -21.91 -3.16
CA TRP A 28 9.11 -20.95 -2.70
C TRP A 28 9.19 -19.81 -3.69
N LEU A 29 9.09 -18.58 -3.16
CA LEU A 29 9.26 -17.36 -3.94
C LEU A 29 10.63 -16.75 -3.63
N SER A 30 11.45 -16.54 -4.65
CA SER A 30 12.74 -15.86 -4.54
C SER A 30 12.61 -14.41 -4.98
N PHE A 31 13.07 -13.48 -4.15
CA PHE A 31 13.00 -12.04 -4.40
C PHE A 31 14.39 -11.43 -4.53
N GLY A 32 14.46 -10.23 -5.11
CA GLY A 32 15.63 -9.38 -5.02
C GLY A 32 15.95 -9.04 -3.57
N TYR A 33 17.21 -9.24 -3.15
CA TYR A 33 17.65 -8.89 -1.81
C TYR A 33 17.55 -7.38 -1.59
N MET A 34 17.04 -7.01 -0.41
CA MET A 34 17.00 -5.64 0.12
C MET A 34 17.55 -5.70 1.55
N GLY A 35 18.39 -4.75 1.94
CA GLY A 35 19.13 -4.80 3.19
C GLY A 35 18.28 -4.86 4.46
N ALA A 36 17.14 -4.12 4.48
CA ALA A 36 16.25 -4.01 5.62
C ALA A 36 14.79 -3.73 5.21
N ASP A 37 13.88 -3.79 6.18
CA ASP A 37 12.59 -3.13 6.08
C ASP A 37 12.64 -1.71 6.67
N LEU A 38 11.68 -0.86 6.29
CA LEU A 38 11.63 0.53 6.76
C LEU A 38 11.43 0.62 8.28
N ARG A 39 10.79 -0.38 8.92
CA ARG A 39 10.64 -0.42 10.37
C ARG A 39 12.01 -0.54 11.06
N ALA A 40 12.89 -1.38 10.54
CA ALA A 40 14.26 -1.51 11.06
C ALA A 40 15.05 -0.22 10.85
N ALA A 41 14.93 0.45 9.70
CA ALA A 41 15.58 1.72 9.41
C ALA A 41 15.06 2.86 10.32
N ILE A 42 13.76 2.92 10.61
CA ILE A 42 13.17 3.88 11.56
C ILE A 42 13.73 3.61 12.97
N ALA A 43 13.71 2.35 13.43
CA ALA A 43 14.19 1.98 14.76
C ALA A 43 15.70 2.26 14.95
N ALA A 44 16.47 2.21 13.87
CA ALA A 44 17.91 2.54 13.87
C ALA A 44 18.20 4.04 13.75
N GLU A 45 17.16 4.89 13.57
CA GLU A 45 17.25 6.36 13.45
C GLU A 45 18.21 6.83 12.35
N VAL A 46 18.38 6.05 11.27
CA VAL A 46 19.36 6.33 10.19
C VAL A 46 18.82 7.27 9.11
N LEU A 47 17.51 7.62 9.14
CA LEU A 47 16.86 8.39 8.11
C LEU A 47 16.89 9.90 8.42
N GLY A 48 17.75 10.64 7.74
CA GLY A 48 17.68 12.12 7.73
C GLY A 48 16.49 12.64 6.92
N ASP A 49 16.21 13.95 6.96
CA ASP A 49 15.01 14.54 6.35
C ASP A 49 14.94 14.34 4.83
N THR A 50 16.07 14.47 4.13
CA THR A 50 16.13 14.20 2.68
C THR A 50 15.82 12.72 2.37
N HIS A 51 16.32 11.80 3.22
CA HIS A 51 15.99 10.37 3.07
C HIS A 51 14.50 10.12 3.25
N LYS A 52 13.86 10.72 4.28
CA LYS A 52 12.42 10.58 4.52
C LYS A 52 11.59 11.07 3.33
N LYS A 53 11.94 12.23 2.75
CA LYS A 53 11.30 12.77 1.53
C LYS A 53 11.44 11.82 0.36
N TYR A 54 12.64 11.31 0.12
CA TYR A 54 12.95 10.41 -1.00
C TYR A 54 12.26 9.05 -0.83
N VAL A 55 12.17 8.52 0.38
CA VAL A 55 11.39 7.30 0.70
C VAL A 55 9.91 7.48 0.35
N ILE A 56 9.29 8.59 0.79
CA ILE A 56 7.87 8.88 0.49
C ILE A 56 7.66 9.02 -1.02
N TYR A 57 8.53 9.74 -1.71
CA TYR A 57 8.47 9.87 -3.16
C TYR A 57 8.47 8.50 -3.86
N GLN A 58 9.38 7.61 -3.49
CA GLN A 58 9.48 6.28 -4.08
C GLN A 58 8.26 5.40 -3.78
N ILE A 59 7.71 5.48 -2.56
CA ILE A 59 6.46 4.75 -2.23
C ILE A 59 5.30 5.29 -3.07
N LEU A 60 5.21 6.61 -3.26
CA LEU A 60 4.20 7.22 -4.14
C LEU A 60 4.33 6.74 -5.59
N ARG A 61 5.56 6.60 -6.13
CA ARG A 61 5.78 6.00 -7.47
C ARG A 61 5.24 4.58 -7.52
N GLY A 62 5.57 3.75 -6.53
CA GLY A 62 5.08 2.38 -6.41
C GLY A 62 3.55 2.30 -6.27
N LEU A 63 2.93 3.22 -5.51
CA LEU A 63 1.46 3.29 -5.42
C LEU A 63 0.83 3.81 -6.72
N LYS A 64 1.49 4.71 -7.47
CA LYS A 64 0.99 5.20 -8.76
C LYS A 64 0.81 4.07 -9.76
N ILE A 65 1.81 3.20 -9.91
CA ILE A 65 1.71 2.07 -10.84
C ILE A 65 0.64 1.06 -10.40
N LEU A 66 0.50 0.77 -9.11
CA LEU A 66 -0.55 -0.09 -8.57
C LEU A 66 -1.94 0.51 -8.81
N HIS A 67 -2.16 1.75 -8.41
CA HIS A 67 -3.46 2.42 -8.48
C HIS A 67 -3.92 2.65 -9.91
N THR A 68 -3.02 3.02 -10.82
CA THR A 68 -3.36 3.17 -12.25
C THR A 68 -3.64 1.82 -12.91
N GLY A 69 -3.05 0.74 -12.43
CA GLY A 69 -3.41 -0.63 -12.79
C GLY A 69 -4.69 -1.14 -12.11
N GLY A 70 -5.39 -0.31 -11.34
CA GLY A 70 -6.60 -0.68 -10.61
C GLY A 70 -6.35 -1.64 -9.45
N VAL A 71 -5.15 -1.63 -8.86
CA VAL A 71 -4.80 -2.52 -7.75
C VAL A 71 -4.61 -1.72 -6.48
N ILE A 72 -5.22 -2.19 -5.38
CA ILE A 72 -5.04 -1.67 -4.03
C ILE A 72 -4.11 -2.61 -3.26
N HIS A 73 -3.13 -2.07 -2.54
CA HIS A 73 -2.20 -2.85 -1.73
C HIS A 73 -2.83 -3.35 -0.41
N ARG A 74 -3.52 -2.47 0.32
CA ARG A 74 -4.29 -2.71 1.56
C ARG A 74 -3.49 -3.00 2.83
N ASP A 75 -2.16 -3.05 2.78
CA ASP A 75 -1.31 -3.27 3.96
C ASP A 75 -0.01 -2.45 3.87
N ILE A 76 -0.13 -1.15 3.52
CA ILE A 76 1.00 -0.21 3.54
C ILE A 76 1.38 0.07 4.99
N LYS A 77 2.60 -0.34 5.36
CA LYS A 77 3.20 -0.20 6.70
C LYS A 77 4.72 -0.31 6.60
N PRO A 78 5.49 0.13 7.61
CA PRO A 78 6.95 0.11 7.53
C PRO A 78 7.57 -1.26 7.26
N SER A 79 7.02 -2.36 7.80
CA SER A 79 7.54 -3.71 7.58
C SER A 79 7.29 -4.27 6.17
N ASN A 80 6.40 -3.66 5.38
CA ASN A 80 6.13 -4.03 3.98
C ASN A 80 6.83 -3.11 2.98
N ILE A 81 7.65 -2.19 3.47
CA ILE A 81 8.49 -1.30 2.66
C ILE A 81 9.93 -1.73 2.87
N LEU A 82 10.54 -2.27 1.83
CA LEU A 82 11.94 -2.69 1.86
C LEU A 82 12.84 -1.53 1.42
N ILE A 83 14.01 -1.42 2.03
CA ILE A 83 14.99 -0.37 1.77
C ILE A 83 16.40 -0.96 1.69
N ASP A 84 17.22 -0.46 0.78
CA ASP A 84 18.64 -0.82 0.68
C ASP A 84 19.57 0.30 1.20
N GLU A 85 20.86 0.04 1.17
CA GLU A 85 21.91 0.96 1.62
C GLU A 85 22.01 2.26 0.81
N ASN A 86 21.48 2.26 -0.42
CA ASN A 86 21.41 3.43 -1.31
C ASN A 86 20.08 4.17 -1.19
N CYS A 87 19.28 3.84 -0.19
CA CYS A 87 17.93 4.40 0.02
C CYS A 87 16.93 4.11 -1.11
N HIS A 88 17.17 3.02 -1.90
CA HIS A 88 16.15 2.55 -2.84
C HIS A 88 15.04 1.81 -2.09
N VAL A 89 13.82 2.08 -2.45
CA VAL A 89 12.64 1.56 -1.77
C VAL A 89 11.80 0.68 -2.68
N ARG A 90 11.31 -0.45 -2.12
CA ARG A 90 10.36 -1.34 -2.81
C ARG A 90 9.19 -1.70 -1.89
N ILE A 91 7.99 -1.57 -2.43
CA ILE A 91 6.76 -2.08 -1.79
C ILE A 91 6.76 -3.59 -1.93
N ALA A 92 6.57 -4.30 -0.83
CA ALA A 92 6.56 -5.76 -0.74
C ALA A 92 5.24 -6.27 -0.16
N ASP A 93 5.08 -7.61 -0.12
CA ASP A 93 3.90 -8.30 0.41
C ASP A 93 2.59 -7.98 -0.33
N LEU A 94 2.55 -8.34 -1.61
CA LEU A 94 1.36 -8.18 -2.44
C LEU A 94 0.25 -9.23 -2.15
N ALA A 95 0.38 -10.05 -1.10
CA ALA A 95 -0.61 -11.05 -0.75
C ALA A 95 -1.97 -10.44 -0.38
N SER A 96 -1.94 -9.24 0.17
CA SER A 96 -3.14 -8.48 0.53
C SER A 96 -3.75 -7.69 -0.62
N CYS A 97 -3.09 -7.58 -1.78
CA CYS A 97 -3.58 -6.80 -2.92
C CYS A 97 -4.92 -7.29 -3.44
N ARG A 98 -5.69 -6.38 -4.02
CA ARG A 98 -6.94 -6.68 -4.75
C ARG A 98 -7.06 -5.80 -5.98
N SER A 99 -7.60 -6.40 -7.05
CA SER A 99 -8.01 -5.64 -8.23
C SER A 99 -9.36 -4.97 -7.99
N LEU A 100 -9.47 -3.75 -8.46
CA LEU A 100 -10.73 -3.01 -8.58
C LEU A 100 -11.34 -3.23 -9.96
N SER A 101 -12.67 -3.24 -10.05
CA SER A 101 -13.34 -3.18 -11.35
C SER A 101 -13.08 -1.83 -12.05
N GLU A 102 -13.24 -1.77 -13.36
CA GLU A 102 -13.11 -0.52 -14.12
C GLU A 102 -14.03 0.58 -13.60
N SER A 103 -15.25 0.23 -13.20
CA SER A 103 -16.18 1.15 -12.58
C SER A 103 -15.74 1.66 -11.22
N ALA A 104 -15.08 0.81 -10.44
CA ALA A 104 -14.54 1.20 -9.13
C ALA A 104 -13.33 2.15 -9.27
N VAL A 105 -12.47 1.93 -10.26
CA VAL A 105 -11.36 2.85 -10.58
C VAL A 105 -11.88 4.23 -10.99
N GLN A 106 -13.04 4.27 -11.67
CA GLN A 106 -13.72 5.51 -12.08
C GLN A 106 -14.56 6.16 -10.95
N GLY A 107 -14.45 5.68 -9.72
CA GLY A 107 -15.13 6.25 -8.55
C GLY A 107 -16.49 5.63 -8.22
N VAL A 108 -16.94 4.61 -8.98
CA VAL A 108 -18.18 3.86 -8.71
C VAL A 108 -17.80 2.48 -8.16
N ASN A 109 -17.31 2.45 -6.92
CA ASN A 109 -16.94 1.18 -6.30
C ASN A 109 -18.19 0.41 -5.83
N ARG A 110 -18.45 -0.73 -6.48
CA ARG A 110 -19.50 -1.71 -6.09
C ARG A 110 -18.89 -3.07 -5.73
N ASP A 111 -17.57 -3.16 -5.72
CA ASP A 111 -16.88 -4.40 -5.41
C ASP A 111 -16.93 -4.64 -3.91
N MET A 112 -17.46 -5.80 -3.51
CA MET A 112 -17.46 -6.20 -2.10
C MET A 112 -16.06 -6.74 -1.75
N LEU A 113 -15.36 -6.02 -0.88
CA LEU A 113 -14.00 -6.34 -0.46
C LEU A 113 -14.00 -6.97 0.95
N THR A 114 -12.93 -7.71 1.25
CA THR A 114 -12.78 -8.38 2.56
C THR A 114 -12.67 -7.34 3.68
N GLN A 115 -13.47 -7.49 4.73
CA GLN A 115 -13.37 -6.70 5.95
C GLN A 115 -12.10 -7.07 6.75
N TYR A 116 -11.63 -6.15 7.60
CA TYR A 116 -10.53 -6.35 8.55
C TYR A 116 -9.20 -6.80 7.91
N VAL A 117 -8.80 -6.16 6.80
CA VAL A 117 -7.52 -6.39 6.13
C VAL A 117 -6.45 -5.42 6.66
N GLY A 118 -5.19 -5.87 6.65
CA GLY A 118 -4.03 -5.08 7.04
C GLY A 118 -3.81 -4.96 8.56
N SER A 119 -2.69 -4.39 8.94
CA SER A 119 -2.29 -4.17 10.33
C SER A 119 -3.10 -3.05 10.96
N ARG A 120 -3.68 -3.26 12.14
CA ARG A 120 -4.63 -2.33 12.79
C ARG A 120 -4.12 -0.88 12.83
N TRP A 121 -2.87 -0.65 13.21
CA TRP A 121 -2.31 0.70 13.43
C TRP A 121 -2.23 1.55 12.16
N TYR A 122 -2.21 0.91 10.98
CA TYR A 122 -2.12 1.57 9.66
C TYR A 122 -3.43 1.50 8.88
N ARG A 123 -4.49 0.95 9.50
CA ARG A 123 -5.78 0.75 8.86
C ARG A 123 -6.59 2.03 8.85
N SER A 124 -7.15 2.36 7.70
CA SER A 124 -7.99 3.55 7.51
C SER A 124 -9.34 3.45 8.23
N PRO A 125 -9.99 4.58 8.56
CA PRO A 125 -11.27 4.59 9.28
C PRO A 125 -12.35 3.74 8.61
N GLU A 126 -12.52 3.83 7.29
CA GLU A 126 -13.51 3.05 6.56
C GLU A 126 -13.28 1.53 6.69
N CYS A 127 -12.01 1.09 6.68
CA CYS A 127 -11.69 -0.32 6.90
C CYS A 127 -11.92 -0.76 8.35
N ILE A 128 -11.64 0.11 9.33
CA ILE A 128 -11.89 -0.16 10.76
C ILE A 128 -13.39 -0.28 11.02
N LEU A 129 -14.18 0.56 10.37
CA LEU A 129 -15.64 0.60 10.48
C LEU A 129 -16.33 -0.51 9.68
N GLY A 130 -15.58 -1.35 8.97
CA GLY A 130 -16.11 -2.51 8.26
C GLY A 130 -16.76 -2.17 6.91
N SER A 131 -16.33 -1.11 6.25
CA SER A 131 -16.70 -0.86 4.85
C SER A 131 -16.29 -2.02 3.96
N GLN A 132 -17.11 -2.32 2.98
CA GLN A 132 -16.84 -3.33 1.95
C GLN A 132 -16.57 -2.71 0.57
N THR A 133 -16.69 -1.39 0.47
CA THR A 133 -16.60 -0.64 -0.80
C THR A 133 -15.47 0.39 -0.80
N TYR A 134 -14.38 0.10 -0.06
CA TYR A 134 -13.21 0.96 -0.03
C TYR A 134 -12.38 0.89 -1.33
N GLY A 135 -11.48 1.83 -1.54
CA GLY A 135 -10.67 1.96 -2.75
C GLY A 135 -9.20 2.32 -2.46
N THR A 136 -8.52 2.83 -3.47
CA THR A 136 -7.11 3.27 -3.38
C THR A 136 -6.78 4.25 -2.22
N PRO A 137 -7.72 5.07 -1.70
CA PRO A 137 -7.44 5.95 -0.57
C PRO A 137 -6.97 5.24 0.71
N VAL A 138 -7.22 3.92 0.87
CA VAL A 138 -6.74 3.17 2.04
C VAL A 138 -5.21 3.09 2.08
N ASP A 139 -4.56 3.00 0.92
CA ASP A 139 -3.09 2.96 0.82
C ASP A 139 -2.48 4.33 1.14
N ILE A 140 -3.15 5.41 0.75
CA ILE A 140 -2.74 6.78 1.07
C ILE A 140 -2.81 7.03 2.58
N TRP A 141 -3.83 6.53 3.26
CA TRP A 141 -3.91 6.56 4.72
C TRP A 141 -2.72 5.82 5.36
N GLY A 142 -2.46 4.58 4.91
CA GLY A 142 -1.30 3.80 5.37
C GLY A 142 0.01 4.55 5.18
N LEU A 143 0.20 5.20 4.02
CA LEU A 143 1.39 6.01 3.74
C LEU A 143 1.49 7.24 4.65
N GLY A 144 0.38 7.90 4.98
CA GLY A 144 0.35 8.98 5.97
C GLY A 144 0.81 8.52 7.35
N CYS A 145 0.38 7.32 7.78
CA CYS A 145 0.86 6.71 9.03
C CYS A 145 2.37 6.41 8.97
N VAL A 146 2.87 5.89 7.83
CA VAL A 146 4.31 5.62 7.62
C VAL A 146 5.14 6.90 7.70
N LEU A 147 4.69 7.99 7.07
CA LEU A 147 5.37 9.28 7.13
C LEU A 147 5.44 9.81 8.57
N ALA A 148 4.33 9.79 9.29
CA ALA A 148 4.28 10.22 10.69
C ALA A 148 5.24 9.39 11.58
N GLU A 149 5.31 8.08 11.36
CA GLU A 149 6.21 7.18 12.09
C GLU A 149 7.68 7.41 11.74
N MET A 150 8.03 7.71 10.49
CA MET A 150 9.39 8.10 10.11
C MET A 150 9.85 9.41 10.79
N ILE A 151 8.91 10.33 11.05
CA ILE A 151 9.24 11.59 11.72
C ILE A 151 9.46 11.40 13.22
N SER A 152 8.60 10.60 13.88
CA SER A 152 8.58 10.47 15.34
C SER A 152 9.33 9.26 15.89
N GLY A 153 9.65 8.28 15.04
CA GLY A 153 10.16 6.97 15.47
C GLY A 153 9.12 6.05 16.11
N LYS A 154 7.84 6.45 16.14
CA LYS A 154 6.77 5.69 16.83
C LYS A 154 5.49 5.63 15.97
N PRO A 155 4.74 4.50 16.00
CA PRO A 155 3.45 4.41 15.33
C PRO A 155 2.50 5.53 15.77
N MET A 156 1.84 6.18 14.81
CA MET A 156 0.96 7.33 15.07
C MET A 156 -0.32 6.93 15.81
N PHE A 157 -0.91 5.78 15.48
CA PHE A 157 -2.17 5.30 16.02
C PHE A 157 -2.04 3.90 16.64
N PRO A 158 -1.40 3.74 17.84
CA PRO A 158 -1.13 2.44 18.44
C PRO A 158 -2.34 1.89 19.23
N GLY A 159 -3.52 1.87 18.62
CA GLY A 159 -4.76 1.42 19.27
C GLY A 159 -4.75 -0.06 19.65
N LYS A 160 -5.23 -0.37 20.85
CA LYS A 160 -5.27 -1.74 21.42
C LYS A 160 -6.54 -2.50 21.05
N SER A 161 -7.61 -1.78 20.70
CA SER A 161 -8.90 -2.33 20.25
C SER A 161 -9.43 -1.50 19.07
N THR A 162 -10.56 -1.91 18.49
CA THR A 162 -11.23 -1.16 17.41
C THR A 162 -11.65 0.25 17.86
N LEU A 163 -12.29 0.36 19.01
CA LEU A 163 -12.73 1.63 19.57
C LEU A 163 -11.53 2.52 19.97
N ASP A 164 -10.49 1.92 20.56
CA ASP A 164 -9.28 2.64 20.93
C ASP A 164 -8.51 3.14 19.69
N GLN A 165 -8.49 2.36 18.61
CA GLN A 165 -7.91 2.78 17.33
C GLN A 165 -8.66 3.99 16.76
N LEU A 166 -9.99 3.96 16.75
CA LEU A 166 -10.81 5.10 16.31
C LEU A 166 -10.60 6.32 17.22
N ARG A 167 -10.49 6.12 18.54
CA ARG A 167 -10.18 7.18 19.49
C ARG A 167 -8.84 7.85 19.18
N CYS A 168 -7.78 7.06 18.93
CA CYS A 168 -6.46 7.59 18.53
C CYS A 168 -6.56 8.39 17.22
N ILE A 169 -7.33 7.91 16.25
CA ILE A 169 -7.52 8.60 14.96
C ILE A 169 -8.20 9.94 15.16
N ILE A 170 -9.37 9.97 15.82
CA ILE A 170 -10.14 11.22 15.99
C ILE A 170 -9.45 12.23 16.88
N GLN A 171 -8.54 11.80 17.75
CA GLN A 171 -7.69 12.73 18.54
C GLN A 171 -6.84 13.62 17.64
N ILE A 172 -6.42 13.12 16.48
CA ILE A 172 -5.54 13.82 15.54
C ILE A 172 -6.35 14.44 14.38
N THR A 173 -7.27 13.67 13.80
CA THR A 173 -8.05 14.14 12.63
C THR A 173 -9.20 15.05 13.01
N GLY A 174 -9.52 15.14 14.31
CA GLY A 174 -10.74 15.75 14.80
C GLY A 174 -11.94 14.81 14.70
N ARG A 175 -13.05 15.22 15.32
CA ARG A 175 -14.30 14.48 15.27
C ARG A 175 -14.88 14.52 13.86
N PRO A 176 -15.17 13.35 13.23
CA PRO A 176 -15.79 13.32 11.92
C PRO A 176 -17.23 13.87 11.98
N THR A 177 -17.64 14.56 10.93
CA THR A 177 -19.03 14.96 10.71
C THR A 177 -19.88 13.76 10.35
N VAL A 178 -21.21 13.91 10.36
CA VAL A 178 -22.14 12.87 9.88
C VAL A 178 -21.84 12.51 8.43
N GLU A 179 -21.54 13.50 7.58
CA GLU A 179 -21.14 13.29 6.18
C GLU A 179 -19.85 12.46 6.08
N ASP A 180 -18.84 12.75 6.92
CA ASP A 180 -17.59 11.99 6.94
C ASP A 180 -17.81 10.53 7.37
N ILE A 181 -18.69 10.27 8.35
CA ILE A 181 -19.04 8.92 8.78
C ILE A 181 -19.76 8.17 7.64
N GLN A 182 -20.73 8.80 6.99
CA GLN A 182 -21.48 8.22 5.86
C GLN A 182 -20.56 7.96 4.65
N SER A 183 -19.56 8.81 4.41
CA SER A 183 -18.59 8.64 3.33
C SER A 183 -17.77 7.35 3.44
N THR A 184 -17.71 6.74 4.62
CA THR A 184 -17.02 5.45 4.82
C THR A 184 -17.72 4.28 4.13
N GLY A 185 -19.00 4.41 3.76
CA GLY A 185 -19.80 3.36 3.14
C GLY A 185 -20.09 2.16 4.06
N SER A 186 -19.88 2.30 5.37
CA SER A 186 -20.20 1.25 6.34
C SER A 186 -21.61 1.42 6.89
N PRO A 187 -22.44 0.37 6.87
CA PRO A 187 -23.81 0.43 7.39
C PRO A 187 -23.88 0.51 8.93
N ILE A 188 -22.77 0.22 9.63
CA ILE A 188 -22.69 0.21 11.10
C ILE A 188 -21.79 1.31 11.66
N ALA A 189 -21.27 2.21 10.81
CA ALA A 189 -20.31 3.23 11.20
C ALA A 189 -20.87 4.16 12.29
N GLU A 190 -22.12 4.62 12.15
CA GLU A 190 -22.76 5.53 13.12
C GLU A 190 -22.90 4.86 14.49
N VAL A 191 -23.25 3.57 14.52
CA VAL A 191 -23.39 2.79 15.77
C VAL A 191 -22.04 2.64 16.46
N ILE A 192 -21.00 2.26 15.72
CA ILE A 192 -19.66 2.12 16.29
C ILE A 192 -19.13 3.47 16.79
N MET A 193 -19.32 4.53 16.00
CA MET A 193 -18.84 5.87 16.36
C MET A 193 -19.55 6.48 17.56
N ALA A 194 -20.79 6.05 17.87
CA ALA A 194 -21.50 6.48 19.07
C ALA A 194 -20.82 6.00 20.37
N ASP A 195 -20.15 4.82 20.32
CA ASP A 195 -19.43 4.23 21.45
C ASP A 195 -17.99 4.76 21.60
N VAL A 196 -17.48 5.55 20.64
CA VAL A 196 -16.13 6.10 20.72
C VAL A 196 -16.11 7.31 21.66
N ILE A 197 -15.35 7.16 22.76
CA ILE A 197 -15.11 8.27 23.69
C ILE A 197 -14.35 9.36 22.97
N GLN A 198 -14.87 10.60 23.04
CA GLN A 198 -14.24 11.76 22.40
C GLN A 198 -12.97 12.14 23.16
N PRO A 199 -11.77 12.09 22.53
CA PRO A 199 -10.55 12.60 23.14
C PRO A 199 -10.45 14.11 22.96
N GLU A 200 -9.63 14.76 23.78
CA GLU A 200 -9.18 16.11 23.51
C GLU A 200 -8.34 16.12 22.21
N PRO A 201 -8.62 17.00 21.25
CA PRO A 201 -7.85 17.13 20.03
C PRO A 201 -6.39 17.52 20.31
N VAL A 202 -5.47 16.98 19.55
CA VAL A 202 -4.05 17.32 19.60
C VAL A 202 -3.61 17.79 18.22
N ALA A 203 -2.97 18.94 18.13
CA ALA A 203 -2.47 19.45 16.86
C ALA A 203 -1.23 18.66 16.40
N LEU A 204 -1.11 18.42 15.08
CA LEU A 204 0.07 17.75 14.52
C LEU A 204 1.38 18.47 14.87
N SER A 205 1.35 19.82 14.93
CA SER A 205 2.52 20.62 15.32
C SER A 205 2.93 20.46 16.79
N GLU A 206 2.01 20.05 17.66
CA GLU A 206 2.33 19.73 19.05
C GLU A 206 2.94 18.33 19.18
N LEU A 207 2.49 17.38 18.35
CA LEU A 207 3.03 16.02 18.31
C LEU A 207 4.40 15.95 17.64
N TYR A 208 4.63 16.79 16.65
CA TYR A 208 5.83 16.80 15.82
C TYR A 208 6.43 18.22 15.73
N PRO A 209 6.98 18.76 16.84
CA PRO A 209 7.44 20.15 16.91
C PRO A 209 8.62 20.44 15.96
N ASP A 210 9.42 19.41 15.65
CA ASP A 210 10.60 19.54 14.78
C ASP A 210 10.29 19.22 13.30
N ALA A 211 9.02 18.88 12.99
CA ALA A 211 8.64 18.56 11.63
C ALA A 211 8.46 19.81 10.76
N SER A 212 8.85 19.74 9.49
CA SER A 212 8.63 20.85 8.56
C SER A 212 7.15 21.08 8.27
N ALA A 213 6.79 22.31 7.90
CA ALA A 213 5.41 22.67 7.56
C ALA A 213 4.87 21.81 6.40
N GLU A 214 5.73 21.52 5.41
CA GLU A 214 5.39 20.69 4.25
C GLU A 214 5.13 19.23 4.66
N SER A 215 5.88 18.68 5.63
CA SER A 215 5.65 17.32 6.12
C SER A 215 4.34 17.20 6.88
N LEU A 216 4.03 18.18 7.73
CA LEU A 216 2.75 18.22 8.45
C LEU A 216 1.56 18.40 7.51
N ASP A 217 1.72 19.20 6.45
CA ASP A 217 0.69 19.39 5.45
C ASP A 217 0.44 18.11 4.64
N MET A 218 1.51 17.43 4.19
CA MET A 218 1.42 16.14 3.53
C MET A 218 0.70 15.10 4.40
N ILE A 219 1.04 15.00 5.70
CA ILE A 219 0.35 14.12 6.66
C ILE A 219 -1.13 14.47 6.73
N ARG A 220 -1.47 15.77 6.86
CA ARG A 220 -2.86 16.22 6.92
C ARG A 220 -3.66 15.87 5.67
N MET A 221 -3.06 16.03 4.48
CA MET A 221 -3.71 15.67 3.22
C MET A 221 -3.92 14.16 3.06
N MET A 222 -3.01 13.33 3.60
CA MET A 222 -3.11 11.86 3.56
C MET A 222 -4.08 11.32 4.62
N LEU A 223 -4.14 11.91 5.80
CA LEU A 223 -4.93 11.43 6.94
C LEU A 223 -6.29 12.13 7.07
N GLN A 224 -6.97 12.37 5.95
CA GLN A 224 -8.36 12.82 5.97
C GLN A 224 -9.26 11.65 6.36
N TYR A 225 -10.18 11.86 7.33
CA TYR A 225 -11.13 10.83 7.76
C TYR A 225 -12.01 10.38 6.59
N ASN A 226 -12.53 11.34 5.84
CA ASN A 226 -13.28 11.11 4.61
C ASN A 226 -12.36 10.64 3.48
N PRO A 227 -12.52 9.39 2.95
CA PRO A 227 -11.64 8.86 1.91
C PRO A 227 -11.66 9.68 0.61
N TYR A 228 -12.77 10.36 0.30
CA TYR A 228 -12.89 11.19 -0.91
C TYR A 228 -12.18 12.54 -0.80
N ARG A 229 -11.81 12.96 0.42
CA ARG A 229 -11.02 14.18 0.67
C ARG A 229 -9.53 13.90 0.78
N ARG A 230 -9.11 12.63 0.81
CA ARG A 230 -7.69 12.27 0.80
C ARG A 230 -7.05 12.63 -0.53
N VAL A 231 -5.80 13.10 -0.45
CA VAL A 231 -4.98 13.39 -1.62
C VAL A 231 -4.83 12.12 -2.50
N GLN A 232 -4.92 12.29 -3.80
CA GLN A 232 -4.59 11.21 -4.75
C GLN A 232 -3.08 11.13 -4.98
N VAL A 233 -2.57 9.95 -5.37
CA VAL A 233 -1.13 9.73 -5.62
C VAL A 233 -0.56 10.76 -6.58
N SER A 234 -1.25 11.06 -7.70
CA SER A 234 -0.80 12.02 -8.70
C SER A 234 -0.69 13.46 -8.18
N GLN A 235 -1.51 13.83 -7.20
CA GLN A 235 -1.43 15.12 -6.51
C GLN A 235 -0.32 15.11 -5.46
N ALA A 236 -0.20 14.02 -4.70
CA ALA A 236 0.82 13.84 -3.68
C ALA A 236 2.25 13.89 -4.25
N LEU A 237 2.48 13.35 -5.45
CA LEU A 237 3.77 13.44 -6.15
C LEU A 237 4.19 14.87 -6.49
N ARG A 238 3.24 15.82 -6.59
CA ARG A 238 3.49 17.25 -6.86
C ARG A 238 3.52 18.09 -5.59
N HIS A 239 3.36 17.47 -4.42
CA HIS A 239 3.32 18.20 -3.16
C HIS A 239 4.71 18.77 -2.80
N PRO A 240 4.80 19.98 -2.20
CA PRO A 240 6.08 20.61 -1.83
C PRO A 240 7.03 19.71 -1.03
N TYR A 241 6.50 18.78 -0.24
CA TYR A 241 7.31 17.85 0.55
C TYR A 241 8.21 16.93 -0.30
N VAL A 242 7.77 16.53 -1.50
CA VAL A 242 8.48 15.60 -2.39
C VAL A 242 8.81 16.17 -3.76
N VAL A 243 8.40 17.40 -4.04
CA VAL A 243 8.47 18.00 -5.38
C VAL A 243 9.90 18.05 -5.95
N ASP A 244 10.91 18.11 -5.10
CA ASP A 244 12.32 18.13 -5.51
C ASP A 244 12.74 16.84 -6.24
N PHE A 245 12.01 15.74 -6.03
CA PHE A 245 12.23 14.44 -6.68
C PHE A 245 11.24 14.17 -7.81
N HIS A 246 10.19 14.98 -7.95
CA HIS A 246 9.13 14.76 -8.93
C HIS A 246 9.65 14.84 -10.37
N ASN A 247 9.58 13.71 -11.08
CA ASN A 247 9.90 13.61 -12.49
C ASN A 247 8.83 12.76 -13.20
N PRO A 248 7.92 13.39 -13.98
CA PRO A 248 6.84 12.67 -14.66
C PRO A 248 7.32 11.54 -15.58
N ASP A 249 8.52 11.65 -16.15
CA ASP A 249 9.09 10.64 -17.06
C ASP A 249 9.51 9.37 -16.30
N ASP A 250 9.86 9.49 -15.01
CA ASP A 250 10.23 8.40 -14.14
C ASP A 250 9.04 7.85 -13.31
N GLU A 251 7.85 8.36 -13.56
CA GLU A 251 6.63 8.01 -12.81
C GLU A 251 5.59 7.34 -13.71
N PRO A 252 5.85 6.12 -14.23
CA PRO A 252 4.96 5.48 -15.18
C PRO A 252 3.60 5.19 -14.57
N ALA A 253 2.56 5.27 -15.41
CA ALA A 253 1.25 4.71 -15.13
C ALA A 253 1.17 3.30 -15.74
N HIS A 254 0.37 2.42 -15.13
CA HIS A 254 0.11 1.11 -15.71
C HIS A 254 -0.77 1.28 -16.96
N PRO A 255 -0.45 0.61 -18.09
CA PRO A 255 -1.12 0.85 -19.36
C PRO A 255 -2.57 0.37 -19.42
N HIS A 256 -2.97 -0.54 -18.52
CA HIS A 256 -4.33 -1.09 -18.47
C HIS A 256 -4.72 -1.49 -17.03
N ILE A 257 -6.01 -1.69 -16.80
CA ILE A 257 -6.52 -2.25 -15.54
C ILE A 257 -6.16 -3.73 -15.46
N VAL A 258 -5.46 -4.12 -14.40
CA VAL A 258 -5.03 -5.49 -14.15
C VAL A 258 -6.24 -6.37 -13.85
N LYS A 259 -6.47 -7.35 -14.71
CA LYS A 259 -7.53 -8.37 -14.56
C LYS A 259 -6.89 -9.71 -14.24
N LEU A 260 -7.05 -10.17 -13.02
CA LEU A 260 -6.58 -11.49 -12.66
C LEU A 260 -7.50 -12.57 -13.20
N PRO A 261 -6.97 -13.73 -13.64
CA PRO A 261 -7.77 -14.85 -14.15
C PRO A 261 -8.67 -15.46 -13.07
N MET A 262 -8.31 -15.33 -11.79
CA MET A 262 -9.14 -15.74 -10.65
C MET A 262 -9.79 -14.53 -9.99
N ARG A 263 -11.11 -14.61 -9.75
CA ARG A 263 -11.82 -13.57 -8.99
C ARG A 263 -11.43 -13.65 -7.52
N ASP A 264 -10.92 -12.56 -6.98
CA ASP A 264 -10.46 -12.43 -5.58
C ASP A 264 -11.56 -12.71 -4.52
N HIS A 265 -12.83 -12.72 -4.92
CA HIS A 265 -13.98 -12.87 -4.02
C HIS A 265 -14.49 -14.30 -3.86
N HIS A 266 -14.01 -15.26 -4.67
CA HIS A 266 -14.43 -16.64 -4.55
C HIS A 266 -13.52 -17.41 -3.59
N ARG A 267 -14.12 -18.03 -2.56
CA ARG A 267 -13.45 -19.07 -1.77
C ARG A 267 -13.31 -20.31 -2.65
N HIS A 268 -12.17 -20.44 -3.27
CA HIS A 268 -11.82 -21.66 -3.97
C HIS A 268 -11.43 -22.76 -2.98
N SER A 269 -11.66 -24.03 -3.32
CA SER A 269 -11.10 -25.13 -2.54
C SER A 269 -9.57 -25.08 -2.56
N SER A 270 -8.94 -25.59 -1.52
CA SER A 270 -7.47 -25.65 -1.44
C SER A 270 -6.86 -26.35 -2.67
N ASP A 271 -7.54 -27.40 -3.18
CA ASP A 271 -7.09 -28.15 -4.33
C ASP A 271 -7.21 -27.35 -5.64
N TYR A 272 -8.27 -26.57 -5.81
CA TYR A 272 -8.41 -25.67 -6.96
C TYR A 272 -7.32 -24.58 -6.96
N SER A 273 -7.10 -23.94 -5.81
CA SER A 273 -6.06 -22.92 -5.66
C SER A 273 -4.66 -23.47 -5.93
N ARG A 274 -4.37 -24.67 -5.44
CA ARG A 274 -3.11 -25.38 -5.72
C ARG A 274 -2.94 -25.67 -7.22
N LYS A 275 -3.96 -26.23 -7.86
CA LYS A 275 -3.90 -26.55 -9.29
C LYS A 275 -3.65 -25.31 -10.14
N ALA A 276 -4.37 -24.21 -9.87
CA ALA A 276 -4.17 -22.95 -10.55
C ALA A 276 -2.75 -22.40 -10.33
N THR A 277 -2.23 -22.45 -9.09
CA THR A 277 -0.87 -22.01 -8.79
C THR A 277 0.18 -22.85 -9.53
N TRP A 278 -0.02 -24.18 -9.66
CA TRP A 278 0.87 -25.04 -10.44
C TRP A 278 0.82 -24.79 -11.96
N GLU A 279 -0.33 -24.40 -12.48
CA GLU A 279 -0.46 -23.98 -13.88
C GLU A 279 0.24 -22.64 -14.14
N ASP A 280 0.09 -21.68 -13.25
CA ASP A 280 0.83 -20.41 -13.29
C ASP A 280 2.35 -20.64 -13.22
N LEU A 281 2.80 -21.54 -12.35
CA LEU A 281 4.21 -21.90 -12.21
C LEU A 281 4.80 -22.48 -13.50
N LYS A 282 4.06 -23.37 -14.17
CA LYS A 282 4.48 -23.90 -15.48
C LYS A 282 4.59 -22.79 -16.53
N GLY A 283 3.60 -21.91 -16.60
CA GLY A 283 3.63 -20.76 -17.51
C GLY A 283 4.81 -19.84 -17.24
N TYR A 284 5.13 -19.57 -15.97
CA TYR A 284 6.29 -18.78 -15.57
C TYR A 284 7.62 -19.38 -16.06
N HIS A 285 7.83 -20.69 -15.88
CA HIS A 285 9.06 -21.36 -16.32
C HIS A 285 9.22 -21.38 -17.85
N VAL A 286 8.13 -21.58 -18.58
CA VAL A 286 8.17 -21.52 -20.06
C VAL A 286 8.59 -20.12 -20.52
N GLN A 287 7.95 -19.08 -20.01
CA GLN A 287 8.30 -17.69 -20.35
C GLN A 287 9.71 -17.29 -19.92
N LYS A 288 10.22 -17.85 -18.81
CA LYS A 288 11.60 -17.62 -18.36
C LYS A 288 12.59 -18.24 -19.34
N GLN A 289 12.38 -19.49 -19.76
CA GLN A 289 13.23 -20.17 -20.74
C GLN A 289 13.24 -19.48 -22.10
N GLU A 290 12.08 -19.02 -22.59
CA GLU A 290 11.98 -18.25 -23.84
C GLU A 290 12.80 -16.94 -23.78
N ARG A 291 12.75 -16.22 -22.65
CA ARG A 291 13.53 -15.00 -22.47
C ARG A 291 15.03 -15.25 -22.39
N GLU A 292 15.45 -16.28 -21.66
CA GLU A 292 16.86 -16.68 -21.58
C GLU A 292 17.39 -17.07 -22.96
N TYR A 293 16.62 -17.83 -23.73
CA TYR A 293 16.96 -18.18 -25.11
C TYR A 293 17.10 -16.96 -26.02
N HIS A 294 16.15 -16.00 -25.96
CA HIS A 294 16.25 -14.79 -26.77
C HIS A 294 17.41 -13.88 -26.37
N MET A 295 17.78 -13.83 -25.09
CA MET A 295 18.97 -13.11 -24.65
C MET A 295 20.26 -13.78 -25.16
N GLU A 296 20.38 -15.09 -25.08
CA GLU A 296 21.54 -15.83 -25.59
C GLU A 296 21.71 -15.65 -27.11
N VAL A 297 20.63 -15.70 -27.89
CA VAL A 297 20.67 -15.47 -29.33
C VAL A 297 21.09 -14.04 -29.65
N SER A 298 20.57 -13.03 -28.92
CA SER A 298 20.94 -11.62 -29.15
C SER A 298 22.40 -11.30 -28.80
N PHE A 299 23.04 -12.10 -27.92
CA PHE A 299 24.47 -11.98 -27.61
C PHE A 299 25.38 -12.71 -28.60
N GLN A 300 24.84 -13.66 -29.38
CA GLN A 300 25.59 -14.37 -30.44
C GLN A 300 25.60 -13.60 -31.77
N ASP A 301 24.63 -12.70 -31.98
CA ASP A 301 24.49 -11.89 -33.19
C ASP A 301 25.12 -10.47 -33.05
N ALA A 302 25.74 -10.13 -31.92
CA ALA A 302 26.44 -8.87 -31.64
C ALA A 302 27.96 -9.06 -31.53
#